data_88c7cbca60049b8a3751060294caeee7
#
_entry.id   88c7cbca60049b8a3751060294caeee7
#
_cell.length_a   1.000
_cell.length_b   1.000
_cell.length_c   1.000
_cell.angle_alpha   90.00
_cell.angle_beta   90.00
_cell.angle_gamma   90.00
#
_symmetry.space_group_name_H-M   'P 1'
#
loop_
_entity.id
_entity.type
_entity.pdbx_description
1 polymer ?
#
loop_
_entity_poly.entity_id
_entity_poly.type
_entity_poly.pdbx_seq_one_letter_code
_entity_poly.pdbx_strand_id
1 'polypeptide(L)'
;MAYVFIGGIPASGKSHLAKEISEEIGAFYFSTDNLREEFSKDPQLEKWVNFYWNLDEKDYYTNIPCENQWKNLVNQSEALWPKTLERIKQVMQTHAAAIFEGVNILPHLAKKDLDFSGYFLKFQSV
;
A
#
# COMPACT_ATOMS: atom_id res chain seq x y z
N MET A 1 16.78 -10.73 -8.83
CA MET A 1 15.64 -10.43 -7.95
C MET A 1 14.86 -9.27 -8.51
N ALA A 2 13.56 -9.42 -8.64
CA ALA A 2 12.71 -8.39 -9.22
C ALA A 2 11.54 -8.06 -8.29
N TYR A 3 11.51 -6.85 -7.78
CA TYR A 3 10.42 -6.38 -6.92
C TYR A 3 9.81 -5.12 -7.52
N VAL A 4 8.50 -5.11 -7.62
CA VAL A 4 7.74 -3.99 -8.19
C VAL A 4 6.77 -3.48 -7.14
N PHE A 5 6.71 -2.16 -7.00
CA PHE A 5 5.81 -1.51 -6.05
C PHE A 5 4.80 -0.67 -6.81
N ILE A 6 3.52 -0.89 -6.51
CA ILE A 6 2.43 -0.18 -7.15
C ILE A 6 1.60 0.49 -6.07
N GLY A 7 1.64 1.81 -6.03
CA GLY A 7 0.83 2.61 -5.13
C GLY A 7 -0.26 3.33 -5.90
N GLY A 8 -1.25 3.80 -5.19
CA GLY A 8 -2.33 4.58 -5.78
C GLY A 8 -3.52 4.64 -4.85
N ILE A 9 -4.39 5.59 -5.10
CA ILE A 9 -5.61 5.74 -4.32
C ILE A 9 -6.59 4.60 -4.63
N PRO A 10 -7.59 4.36 -3.75
CA PRO A 10 -8.61 3.35 -4.01
C PRO A 10 -9.28 3.57 -5.37
N ALA A 11 -9.63 2.46 -6.03
CA ALA A 11 -10.31 2.45 -7.32
C ALA A 11 -9.48 3.01 -8.49
N SER A 12 -8.15 3.05 -8.35
CA SER A 12 -7.26 3.49 -9.43
C SER A 12 -6.89 2.38 -10.42
N GLY A 13 -7.39 1.15 -10.21
CA GLY A 13 -7.06 0.01 -11.06
C GLY A 13 -5.75 -0.69 -10.71
N LYS A 14 -5.11 -0.30 -9.61
CA LYS A 14 -3.80 -0.84 -9.24
C LYS A 14 -3.81 -2.34 -8.97
N SER A 15 -4.89 -2.87 -8.39
CA SER A 15 -4.97 -4.31 -8.10
C SER A 15 -5.04 -5.14 -9.38
N HIS A 16 -5.79 -4.68 -10.36
CA HIS A 16 -5.89 -5.35 -11.65
C HIS A 16 -4.54 -5.36 -12.36
N LEU A 17 -3.89 -4.20 -12.41
CA LEU A 17 -2.57 -4.05 -13.01
C LEU A 17 -1.54 -4.94 -12.32
N ALA A 18 -1.55 -4.96 -10.99
CA ALA A 18 -0.61 -5.75 -10.21
C ALA A 18 -0.77 -7.24 -10.49
N LYS A 19 -2.00 -7.72 -10.57
CA LYS A 19 -2.28 -9.12 -10.87
C LYS A 19 -1.82 -9.50 -12.27
N GLU A 20 -2.09 -8.64 -13.25
CA GLU A 20 -1.65 -8.89 -14.62
C GLU A 20 -0.12 -9.00 -14.71
N ILE A 21 0.59 -8.06 -14.08
CA ILE A 21 2.05 -8.08 -14.09
C ILE A 21 2.57 -9.33 -13.38
N SER A 22 1.98 -9.69 -12.24
CA SER A 22 2.44 -10.86 -11.48
C SER A 22 2.30 -12.15 -12.28
N GLU A 23 1.22 -12.29 -13.02
CA GLU A 23 1.00 -13.46 -13.88
C GLU A 23 1.98 -13.46 -15.05
N GLU A 24 2.21 -12.31 -15.65
CA GLU A 24 3.07 -12.18 -16.82
C GLU A 24 4.53 -12.51 -16.52
N ILE A 25 5.03 -12.06 -15.37
CA ILE A 25 6.44 -12.28 -15.00
C ILE A 25 6.63 -13.43 -14.01
N GLY A 26 5.55 -14.10 -13.61
CA GLY A 26 5.65 -15.21 -12.66
C GLY A 26 6.05 -14.78 -11.26
N ALA A 27 5.65 -13.60 -10.81
CA ALA A 27 6.01 -13.07 -9.51
C ALA A 27 4.89 -13.28 -8.49
N PHE A 28 5.27 -13.32 -7.21
CA PHE A 28 4.32 -13.41 -6.12
C PHE A 28 3.56 -12.08 -5.97
N TYR A 29 2.23 -12.16 -5.91
CA TYR A 29 1.39 -10.98 -5.71
C TYR A 29 1.09 -10.77 -4.23
N PHE A 30 1.37 -9.57 -3.73
CA PHE A 30 1.13 -9.23 -2.34
C PHE A 30 0.43 -7.87 -2.24
N SER A 31 -0.80 -7.88 -1.72
CA SER A 31 -1.55 -6.65 -1.49
C SER A 31 -1.42 -6.24 -0.01
N THR A 32 -0.94 -5.03 0.24
CA THR A 32 -0.86 -4.52 1.60
C THR A 32 -2.23 -4.25 2.20
N ASP A 33 -3.26 -4.12 1.36
CA ASP A 33 -4.62 -3.95 1.85
C ASP A 33 -5.10 -5.17 2.65
N ASN A 34 -4.53 -6.34 2.40
CA ASN A 34 -4.84 -7.55 3.14
C ASN A 34 -4.28 -7.54 4.57
N LEU A 35 -3.41 -6.60 4.88
CA LEU A 35 -2.85 -6.45 6.23
C LEU A 35 -3.79 -5.70 7.17
N ARG A 36 -4.86 -5.11 6.67
CA ARG A 36 -5.78 -4.31 7.47
C ARG A 36 -6.38 -5.10 8.62
N GLU A 37 -6.80 -6.33 8.35
CA GLU A 37 -7.36 -7.19 9.39
C GLU A 37 -6.33 -7.49 10.48
N GLU A 38 -5.09 -7.78 10.09
CA GLU A 38 -4.00 -8.01 11.04
C GLU A 38 -3.71 -6.77 11.87
N PHE A 39 -3.62 -5.61 11.21
CA PHE A 39 -3.31 -4.35 11.89
C PHE A 39 -4.44 -3.88 12.80
N SER A 40 -5.68 -4.21 12.47
CA SER A 40 -6.83 -3.82 13.30
C SER A 40 -6.82 -4.51 14.67
N LYS A 41 -6.08 -5.58 14.80
CA LYS A 41 -5.93 -6.30 16.08
C LYS A 41 -4.82 -5.71 16.96
N ASP A 42 -4.00 -4.81 16.42
CA ASP A 42 -2.95 -4.14 17.17
C ASP A 42 -3.52 -2.84 17.76
N PRO A 43 -3.55 -2.70 19.10
CA PRO A 43 -4.13 -1.49 19.73
C PRO A 43 -3.48 -0.18 19.29
N GLN A 44 -2.22 -0.22 18.88
CA GLN A 44 -1.51 0.98 18.43
C GLN A 44 -1.86 1.36 17.00
N LEU A 45 -2.31 0.41 16.18
CA LEU A 45 -2.57 0.63 14.76
C LEU A 45 -4.05 0.67 14.43
N GLU A 46 -4.91 0.17 15.32
CA GLU A 46 -6.34 0.05 15.08
C GLU A 46 -6.97 1.37 14.63
N LYS A 47 -6.65 2.47 15.29
CA LYS A 47 -7.23 3.78 14.96
C LYS A 47 -6.87 4.22 13.53
N TRP A 48 -5.69 3.83 13.04
CA TRP A 48 -5.24 4.19 11.70
C TRP A 48 -5.93 3.33 10.64
N VAL A 49 -6.09 2.04 10.92
CA VAL A 49 -6.77 1.13 10.00
C VAL A 49 -8.25 1.49 9.89
N ASN A 50 -8.90 1.71 11.02
CA ASN A 50 -10.34 1.97 11.07
C ASN A 50 -10.71 3.41 10.70
N PHE A 51 -9.74 4.25 10.44
CA PHE A 51 -9.96 5.63 10.08
C PHE A 51 -10.95 5.77 8.92
N TYR A 52 -10.79 4.94 7.88
CA TYR A 52 -11.70 4.96 6.75
C TYR A 52 -12.97 4.15 6.98
N TRP A 53 -12.89 3.09 7.77
CA TRP A 53 -14.02 2.17 7.95
C TRP A 53 -15.09 2.70 8.88
N ASN A 54 -14.72 3.60 9.78
CA ASN A 54 -15.65 4.23 10.70
C ASN A 54 -16.34 5.45 10.10
N LEU A 55 -15.97 5.83 8.88
CA LEU A 55 -16.57 6.94 8.16
C LEU A 55 -17.34 6.41 6.95
N ASP A 56 -18.40 7.12 6.58
CA ASP A 56 -19.06 6.84 5.31
C ASP A 56 -18.07 7.21 4.20
N GLU A 57 -17.64 6.21 3.43
CA GLU A 57 -16.63 6.39 2.39
C GLU A 57 -17.06 7.45 1.36
N LYS A 58 -18.33 7.43 0.97
CA LYS A 58 -18.87 8.40 0.02
C LYS A 58 -18.82 9.81 0.58
N ASP A 59 -19.24 9.99 1.84
CA ASP A 59 -19.19 11.28 2.50
C ASP A 59 -17.74 11.76 2.66
N TYR A 60 -16.85 10.87 3.01
CA TYR A 60 -15.43 11.19 3.15
C TYR A 60 -14.85 11.76 1.85
N TYR A 61 -15.04 11.05 0.74
CA TYR A 61 -14.47 11.47 -0.54
C TYR A 61 -15.20 12.66 -1.16
N THR A 62 -16.47 12.87 -0.78
CA THR A 62 -17.25 13.99 -1.31
C THR A 62 -17.03 15.28 -0.53
N ASN A 63 -16.97 15.20 0.80
CA ASN A 63 -17.00 16.36 1.67
C ASN A 63 -15.65 16.77 2.24
N ILE A 64 -14.65 15.88 2.23
CA ILE A 64 -13.31 16.21 2.72
C ILE A 64 -12.47 16.72 1.56
N PRO A 65 -11.82 17.90 1.69
CA PRO A 65 -10.95 18.41 0.63
C PRO A 65 -9.85 17.42 0.26
N CYS A 66 -9.51 17.36 -1.03
CA CYS A 66 -8.48 16.44 -1.54
C CYS A 66 -7.15 16.59 -0.80
N GLU A 67 -6.78 17.82 -0.47
CA GLU A 67 -5.57 18.10 0.29
C GLU A 67 -5.58 17.40 1.66
N ASN A 68 -6.71 17.44 2.34
CA ASN A 68 -6.86 16.79 3.64
C ASN A 68 -6.89 15.27 3.50
N GLN A 69 -7.51 14.76 2.44
CA GLN A 69 -7.50 13.33 2.15
C GLN A 69 -6.08 12.83 1.94
N TRP A 70 -5.27 13.59 1.22
CA TRP A 70 -3.86 13.26 1.00
C TRP A 70 -3.06 13.24 2.31
N LYS A 71 -3.23 14.27 3.13
CA LYS A 71 -2.58 14.33 4.43
C LYS A 71 -2.96 13.15 5.31
N ASN A 72 -4.23 12.78 5.31
CA ASN A 72 -4.72 11.63 6.08
C ASN A 72 -4.09 10.33 5.59
N LEU A 73 -3.99 10.17 4.29
CA LEU A 73 -3.35 8.99 3.70
C LEU A 73 -1.87 8.93 4.05
N VAL A 74 -1.16 10.04 3.96
CA VAL A 74 0.26 10.10 4.32
C VAL A 74 0.46 9.74 5.78
N ASN A 75 -0.32 10.34 6.67
CA ASN A 75 -0.22 10.06 8.10
C ASN A 75 -0.52 8.60 8.43
N GLN A 76 -1.57 8.04 7.84
CA GLN A 76 -1.90 6.63 8.00
C GLN A 76 -0.77 5.74 7.49
N SER A 77 -0.28 6.04 6.30
CA SER A 77 0.77 5.23 5.68
C SER A 77 2.05 5.25 6.49
N GLU A 78 2.44 6.41 7.00
CA GLU A 78 3.62 6.54 7.85
C GLU A 78 3.47 5.78 9.16
N ALA A 79 2.27 5.81 9.75
CA ALA A 79 2.00 5.09 11.00
C ALA A 79 2.03 3.58 10.79
N LEU A 80 1.52 3.10 9.68
CA LEU A 80 1.46 1.66 9.37
C LEU A 80 2.76 1.14 8.75
N TRP A 81 3.62 2.02 8.27
CA TRP A 81 4.78 1.64 7.47
C TRP A 81 5.74 0.67 8.16
N PRO A 82 6.13 0.85 9.45
CA PRO A 82 7.05 -0.10 10.07
C PRO A 82 6.58 -1.54 10.01
N LYS A 83 5.29 -1.78 10.25
CA LYS A 83 4.72 -3.13 10.17
C LYS A 83 4.55 -3.60 8.74
N THR A 84 4.17 -2.70 7.85
CA THR A 84 4.08 -2.99 6.42
C THR A 84 5.45 -3.38 5.87
N LEU A 85 6.48 -2.63 6.22
CA LEU A 85 7.86 -2.90 5.80
C LEU A 85 8.33 -4.27 6.30
N GLU A 86 8.02 -4.61 7.53
CA GLU A 86 8.36 -5.91 8.08
C GLU A 86 7.77 -7.05 7.24
N ARG A 87 6.50 -6.92 6.86
CA ARG A 87 5.84 -7.93 6.04
C ARG A 87 6.42 -7.98 4.63
N ILE A 88 6.73 -6.83 4.04
CA ILE A 88 7.37 -6.76 2.72
C ILE A 88 8.71 -7.49 2.76
N LYS A 89 9.52 -7.23 3.77
CA LYS A 89 10.82 -7.89 3.90
C LYS A 89 10.70 -9.40 4.07
N GLN A 90 9.68 -9.87 4.79
CA GLN A 90 9.41 -11.30 4.91
C GLN A 90 9.14 -11.95 3.55
N VAL A 91 8.35 -11.28 2.72
CA VAL A 91 8.06 -11.77 1.37
C VAL A 91 9.33 -11.80 0.52
N MET A 92 10.15 -10.76 0.62
CA MET A 92 11.42 -10.69 -0.12
C MET A 92 12.39 -11.81 0.27
N GLN A 93 12.34 -12.27 1.51
CA GLN A 93 13.19 -13.36 1.98
C GLN A 93 12.78 -14.71 1.40
N THR A 94 11.51 -14.87 1.05
CA THR A 94 10.96 -16.15 0.59
C THR A 94 10.66 -16.19 -0.89
N HIS A 95 10.69 -15.05 -1.57
CA HIS A 95 10.38 -14.96 -3.00
C HIS A 95 11.42 -14.12 -3.72
N ALA A 96 11.93 -14.62 -4.84
CA ALA A 96 12.91 -13.90 -5.66
C ALA A 96 12.27 -12.78 -6.47
N ALA A 97 10.96 -12.86 -6.71
CA ALA A 97 10.21 -11.85 -7.45
C ALA A 97 8.84 -11.66 -6.82
N ALA A 98 8.44 -10.42 -6.62
CA ALA A 98 7.15 -10.10 -6.02
C ALA A 98 6.63 -8.75 -6.49
N ILE A 99 5.31 -8.63 -6.54
CA ILE A 99 4.61 -7.38 -6.81
C ILE A 99 3.92 -6.97 -5.52
N PHE A 100 4.28 -5.80 -5.01
CA PHE A 100 3.65 -5.23 -3.83
C PHE A 100 2.72 -4.08 -4.25
N GLU A 101 1.45 -4.16 -3.89
CA GLU A 101 0.52 -3.08 -4.22
C GLU A 101 -0.32 -2.69 -3.02
N GLY A 102 -0.76 -1.45 -2.97
CA GLY A 102 -1.63 -0.96 -1.93
C GLY A 102 -1.66 0.55 -1.84
N VAL A 103 -2.71 1.07 -1.19
CA VAL A 103 -2.88 2.51 -1.02
C VAL A 103 -1.84 3.12 -0.08
N ASN A 104 -1.27 2.31 0.81
CA ASN A 104 -0.30 2.78 1.79
C ASN A 104 1.16 2.64 1.33
N ILE A 105 1.38 2.18 0.11
CA ILE A 105 2.72 2.15 -0.47
C ILE A 105 2.99 3.49 -1.13
N LEU A 106 3.71 4.35 -0.42
CA LEU A 106 4.06 5.68 -0.90
C LEU A 106 5.52 5.73 -1.33
N PRO A 107 5.82 6.46 -2.44
CA PRO A 107 7.17 6.50 -2.97
C PRO A 107 8.25 6.91 -1.97
N HIS A 108 7.96 7.91 -1.14
CA HIS A 108 8.95 8.40 -0.19
C HIS A 108 9.27 7.38 0.91
N LEU A 109 8.30 6.54 1.28
CA LEU A 109 8.53 5.50 2.29
C LEU A 109 9.32 4.34 1.69
N ALA A 110 8.96 3.91 0.50
CA ALA A 110 9.65 2.82 -0.16
C ALA A 110 11.10 3.19 -0.48
N LYS A 111 11.35 4.40 -0.96
CA LYS A 111 12.71 4.85 -1.27
C LYS A 111 13.58 5.00 -0.03
N LYS A 112 12.98 5.39 1.09
CA LYS A 112 13.70 5.59 2.33
C LYS A 112 14.23 4.29 2.91
N ASP A 113 13.39 3.26 2.96
CA ASP A 113 13.66 2.05 3.72
C ASP A 113 14.00 0.82 2.88
N LEU A 114 13.78 0.89 1.57
CA LEU A 114 14.05 -0.21 0.66
C LEU A 114 15.08 0.23 -0.35
N ASP A 115 16.30 -0.33 -0.23
CA ASP A 115 17.35 -0.10 -1.20
C ASP A 115 17.09 -1.04 -2.37
N PHE A 116 16.32 -0.57 -3.34
CA PHE A 116 16.02 -1.39 -4.50
C PHE A 116 16.41 -0.68 -5.78
N SER A 117 17.01 -1.46 -6.67
CA SER A 117 17.28 -1.07 -8.04
C SER A 117 16.10 -1.43 -8.94
N GLY A 118 14.97 -1.72 -8.36
CA GLY A 118 13.79 -2.14 -9.07
C GLY A 118 12.94 -0.99 -9.57
N TYR A 119 11.86 -1.35 -10.25
CA TYR A 119 10.94 -0.40 -10.84
C TYR A 119 9.89 0.03 -9.82
N PHE A 120 9.74 1.33 -9.68
CA PHE A 120 8.61 1.90 -8.97
C PHE A 120 7.62 2.37 -10.04
N LEU A 121 6.53 1.64 -10.20
CA LEU A 121 5.52 2.04 -11.15
C LEU A 121 4.83 3.31 -10.70
N LYS A 122 4.51 4.14 -11.68
CA LYS A 122 3.96 5.47 -11.47
C LYS A 122 2.73 5.42 -10.57
N PHE A 123 2.72 6.29 -9.59
CA PHE A 123 1.55 6.54 -8.77
C PHE A 123 0.42 7.00 -9.67
N GLN A 124 -0.68 6.25 -9.69
CA GLN A 124 -1.85 6.68 -10.44
C GLN A 124 -2.68 7.59 -9.55
N SER A 125 -2.73 8.86 -9.90
CA SER A 125 -3.69 9.78 -9.31
C SER A 125 -4.93 9.77 -10.20
N VAL A 126 -6.06 9.71 -9.58
CA VAL A 126 -7.32 9.82 -10.30
C VAL A 126 -7.65 11.27 -10.52
#